data_9dd73e50134a094dd89b6450b426bd32
#
_entry.id   9dd73e50134a094dd89b6450b426bd32
#
_cell.length_a   1.000
_cell.length_b   1.000
_cell.length_c   1.000
_cell.angle_alpha   90.00
_cell.angle_beta   90.00
_cell.angle_gamma   90.00
#
_symmetry.space_group_name_H-M   'P 1'
#
loop_
_entity.id
_entity.type
_entity.pdbx_description
1 polymer ?
#
loop_
_entity_poly.entity_id
_entity_poly.type
_entity_poly.pdbx_seq_one_letter_code
_entity_poly.pdbx_strand_id
1 'polypeptide(L)'
;KIIPSTWRENGAGIYGAFDKVSFRLYAVSGFNGDKFSSKGLRGGRQKGYKAKSEDFAYTGRLDITPTPGVFFGGSFYSGGSAHGELGPGKDLGTTIVDFHGQAQVRGFDIRGLWANATLDDAAAFNVHKGYTGSSGLAEKMEGGYIMFGYNLLSQTADIGGPAFTPYIKFEQVDTQAKMPTGYSRSLSTLNNWRTIGFDFKPIPNVVIKVDYMKNTNEANSGLDQFNVALGYGF
;
A
#
# COMPACT_ATOMS: atom_id res chain seq x y z
N LYS A 1 1.95 -0.49 -4.67
CA LYS A 1 3.36 -0.75 -5.07
C LYS A 1 4.18 -1.20 -3.87
N ILE A 2 4.18 -0.44 -2.77
CA ILE A 2 4.92 -0.77 -1.53
C ILE A 2 4.18 -1.88 -0.81
N ILE A 3 2.94 -1.65 -0.39
CA ILE A 3 2.08 -2.70 0.16
C ILE A 3 1.33 -3.35 -1.00
N PRO A 4 1.51 -4.65 -1.25
CA PRO A 4 0.80 -5.35 -2.32
C PRO A 4 -0.70 -5.45 -2.03
N SER A 5 -1.53 -5.12 -3.00
CA SER A 5 -2.97 -5.41 -2.95
C SER A 5 -3.24 -6.89 -3.24
N THR A 6 -4.37 -7.41 -2.76
CA THR A 6 -4.78 -8.82 -2.98
C THR A 6 -3.71 -9.83 -2.55
N TRP A 7 -3.08 -9.58 -1.44
CA TRP A 7 -2.05 -10.43 -0.87
C TRP A 7 -2.68 -11.49 0.03
N ARG A 8 -2.34 -12.74 -0.19
CA ARG A 8 -2.84 -13.89 0.57
C ARG A 8 -1.69 -14.85 0.79
N GLU A 9 -1.42 -15.19 2.06
CA GLU A 9 -0.38 -16.14 2.45
C GLU A 9 -0.95 -17.19 3.39
N ASN A 10 -0.27 -18.33 3.49
CA ASN A 10 -0.57 -19.34 4.49
C ASN A 10 0.07 -18.92 5.82
N GLY A 11 -0.64 -19.14 6.91
CA GLY A 11 -0.10 -18.81 8.22
C GLY A 11 -1.07 -19.08 9.35
N ALA A 12 -0.64 -18.75 10.55
CA ALA A 12 -1.43 -18.82 11.76
C ALA A 12 -1.22 -17.56 12.58
N GLY A 13 -2.19 -17.20 13.40
CA GLY A 13 -2.05 -16.01 14.22
C GLY A 13 -3.16 -15.83 15.22
N ILE A 14 -3.06 -14.73 15.92
CA ILE A 14 -4.04 -14.29 16.92
C ILE A 14 -4.60 -12.93 16.52
N TYR A 15 -5.83 -12.71 16.84
CA TYR A 15 -6.47 -11.40 16.69
C TYR A 15 -7.48 -11.18 17.82
N GLY A 16 -7.76 -9.94 18.09
CA GLY A 16 -8.73 -9.58 19.11
C GLY A 16 -9.14 -8.12 19.02
N ALA A 17 -10.21 -7.81 19.72
CA ALA A 17 -10.65 -6.45 19.92
C ALA A 17 -11.15 -6.29 21.36
N PHE A 18 -10.84 -5.15 21.97
CA PHE A 18 -11.37 -4.76 23.27
C PHE A 18 -11.56 -3.24 23.28
N ASP A 19 -12.74 -2.80 23.71
CA ASP A 19 -13.15 -1.40 23.70
C ASP A 19 -12.89 -0.76 22.31
N LYS A 20 -11.97 0.17 22.23
CA LYS A 20 -11.62 0.97 21.04
C LYS A 20 -10.41 0.46 20.26
N VAL A 21 -9.82 -0.63 20.72
CA VAL A 21 -8.56 -1.17 20.17
C VAL A 21 -8.82 -2.52 19.52
N SER A 22 -8.31 -2.72 18.32
CA SER A 22 -8.23 -4.04 17.67
C SER A 22 -6.80 -4.35 17.23
N PHE A 23 -6.42 -5.62 17.35
CA PHE A 23 -5.08 -6.06 16.95
C PHE A 23 -5.13 -7.37 16.18
N ARG A 24 -4.08 -7.60 15.40
CA ARG A 24 -3.83 -8.83 14.64
C ARG A 24 -2.34 -9.10 14.61
N LEU A 25 -1.94 -10.35 14.85
CA LEU A 25 -0.55 -10.83 14.77
C LEU A 25 -0.56 -12.17 14.07
N TYR A 26 0.26 -12.34 13.06
CA TYR A 26 0.36 -13.57 12.28
C TYR A 26 1.82 -13.93 12.02
N ALA A 27 2.10 -15.23 12.01
CA ALA A 27 3.25 -15.82 11.34
C ALA A 27 2.75 -16.38 10.00
N VAL A 28 3.40 -15.99 8.90
CA VAL A 28 2.96 -16.32 7.54
C VAL A 28 4.14 -16.80 6.70
N SER A 29 3.88 -17.46 5.57
CA SER A 29 4.91 -17.67 4.56
C SER A 29 5.44 -16.32 4.05
N GLY A 30 6.75 -16.19 3.90
CA GLY A 30 7.42 -14.96 3.44
C GLY A 30 7.12 -14.62 1.98
N PHE A 31 7.59 -13.49 1.52
CA PHE A 31 7.62 -13.17 0.08
C PHE A 31 8.55 -14.10 -0.68
N ASN A 32 8.28 -14.33 -1.95
CA ASN A 32 9.29 -14.82 -2.89
C ASN A 32 9.98 -13.63 -3.56
N GLY A 33 11.13 -13.25 -3.02
CA GLY A 33 11.93 -12.11 -3.50
C GLY A 33 12.39 -12.23 -4.94
N ASP A 34 12.45 -13.45 -5.48
CA ASP A 34 12.82 -13.73 -6.86
C ASP A 34 12.02 -12.93 -7.91
N LYS A 35 10.85 -12.48 -7.52
CA LYS A 35 9.93 -11.66 -8.35
C LYS A 35 9.89 -10.18 -7.93
N PHE A 36 10.77 -9.74 -7.07
CA PHE A 36 10.96 -8.33 -6.77
C PHE A 36 11.67 -7.62 -7.93
N SER A 37 11.40 -6.35 -8.09
CA SER A 37 12.01 -5.54 -9.14
C SER A 37 12.03 -4.06 -8.77
N SER A 38 12.62 -3.23 -9.62
CA SER A 38 12.55 -1.76 -9.50
C SER A 38 11.14 -1.20 -9.41
N LYS A 39 10.12 -2.00 -9.78
CA LYS A 39 8.69 -1.62 -9.71
C LYS A 39 8.05 -1.91 -8.36
N GLY A 40 8.77 -2.55 -7.42
CA GLY A 40 8.30 -2.84 -6.06
C GLY A 40 8.14 -4.33 -5.75
N LEU A 41 7.51 -4.60 -4.60
CA LEU A 41 7.44 -5.93 -3.96
C LEU A 41 6.29 -6.80 -4.44
N ARG A 42 5.32 -6.23 -5.18
CA ARG A 42 4.06 -6.91 -5.52
C ARG A 42 4.25 -8.26 -6.22
N GLY A 43 5.30 -8.41 -7.03
CA GLY A 43 5.61 -9.65 -7.72
C GLY A 43 5.87 -10.83 -6.79
N GLY A 44 6.39 -10.58 -5.61
CA GLY A 44 6.80 -11.59 -4.63
C GLY A 44 5.67 -12.28 -3.85
N ARG A 45 4.40 -11.88 -4.04
CA ARG A 45 3.26 -12.57 -3.40
C ARG A 45 3.15 -14.01 -3.86
N GLN A 46 3.02 -14.97 -2.94
CA GLN A 46 3.10 -16.37 -3.25
C GLN A 46 1.76 -17.08 -3.54
N LYS A 47 0.62 -16.46 -3.22
CA LYS A 47 -0.72 -16.99 -3.47
C LYS A 47 -1.06 -18.30 -2.73
N GLY A 48 -0.44 -18.56 -1.59
CA GLY A 48 -0.74 -19.66 -0.68
C GLY A 48 -0.29 -21.02 -1.16
N TYR A 49 -1.05 -21.75 -1.98
CA TYR A 49 -0.84 -23.18 -2.29
C TYR A 49 0.51 -23.54 -2.98
N LYS A 50 1.21 -22.57 -3.51
CA LYS A 50 2.56 -22.72 -4.09
C LYS A 50 3.61 -21.95 -3.34
N ALA A 51 3.31 -21.58 -2.08
CA ALA A 51 4.24 -20.81 -1.28
C ALA A 51 5.45 -21.67 -0.91
N LYS A 52 6.64 -21.13 -1.13
CA LYS A 52 7.86 -21.62 -0.50
C LYS A 52 7.76 -21.33 0.99
N SER A 53 8.26 -22.20 1.84
CA SER A 53 8.16 -22.09 3.28
C SER A 53 9.52 -22.14 3.98
N GLU A 54 10.59 -21.95 3.25
CA GLU A 54 11.93 -21.83 3.82
C GLU A 54 12.07 -20.54 4.65
N ASP A 55 11.42 -19.45 4.19
CA ASP A 55 11.36 -18.19 4.92
C ASP A 55 9.96 -17.94 5.47
N PHE A 56 9.92 -17.59 6.75
CA PHE A 56 8.73 -17.12 7.43
C PHE A 56 8.79 -15.61 7.63
N ALA A 57 7.61 -15.03 7.77
CA ALA A 57 7.48 -13.61 8.11
C ALA A 57 6.45 -13.43 9.23
N TYR A 58 6.64 -12.35 9.97
CA TYR A 58 5.70 -11.91 10.99
C TYR A 58 5.02 -10.63 10.49
N THR A 59 3.72 -10.55 10.71
CA THR A 59 2.96 -9.35 10.38
C THR A 59 1.99 -9.03 11.49
N GLY A 60 1.80 -7.75 11.74
CA GLY A 60 0.89 -7.29 12.76
C GLY A 60 0.24 -5.97 12.39
N ARG A 61 -0.93 -5.73 12.97
CA ARG A 61 -1.69 -4.50 12.82
C ARG A 61 -2.37 -4.15 14.14
N LEU A 62 -2.34 -2.87 14.47
CA LEU A 62 -3.08 -2.27 15.58
C LEU A 62 -3.93 -1.12 15.04
N ASP A 63 -5.22 -1.12 15.36
CA ASP A 63 -6.15 -0.04 15.04
C ASP A 63 -6.81 0.49 16.32
N ILE A 64 -6.98 1.80 16.39
CA ILE A 64 -7.69 2.50 17.45
C ILE A 64 -8.87 3.23 16.83
N THR A 65 -10.08 2.98 17.35
CA THR A 65 -11.34 3.58 16.89
C THR A 65 -11.93 4.41 18.06
N PRO A 66 -11.48 5.66 18.26
CA PRO A 66 -11.87 6.46 19.43
C PRO A 66 -13.36 6.80 19.41
N THR A 67 -13.95 6.95 18.24
CA THR A 67 -15.38 7.25 18.03
C THR A 67 -15.84 6.68 16.67
N PRO A 68 -17.13 6.38 16.48
CA PRO A 68 -17.67 5.95 15.18
C PRO A 68 -17.25 6.90 14.04
N GLY A 69 -16.79 6.31 12.94
CA GLY A 69 -16.30 7.04 11.76
C GLY A 69 -14.85 7.50 11.83
N VAL A 70 -14.15 7.35 12.96
CA VAL A 70 -12.73 7.70 13.09
C VAL A 70 -11.93 6.49 13.49
N PHE A 71 -10.90 6.16 12.74
CA PHE A 71 -9.89 5.19 13.15
C PHE A 71 -8.51 5.61 12.66
N PHE A 72 -7.48 5.18 13.38
CA PHE A 72 -6.08 5.29 12.98
C PHE A 72 -5.32 4.10 13.52
N GLY A 73 -4.25 3.74 12.85
CA GLY A 73 -3.46 2.59 13.22
C GLY A 73 -2.16 2.50 12.46
N GLY A 74 -1.48 1.39 12.68
CA GLY A 74 -0.27 1.04 11.98
C GLY A 74 -0.15 -0.46 11.80
N SER A 75 0.64 -0.87 10.82
CA SER A 75 0.97 -2.26 10.62
C SER A 75 2.44 -2.45 10.29
N PHE A 76 2.91 -3.68 10.49
CA PHE A 76 4.25 -4.08 10.09
C PHE A 76 4.22 -5.46 9.43
N TYR A 77 5.22 -5.71 8.63
CA TYR A 77 5.62 -7.01 8.10
C TYR A 77 7.12 -7.11 8.18
N SER A 78 7.67 -8.25 8.62
CA SER A 78 9.11 -8.49 8.66
C SER A 78 9.41 -9.97 8.46
N GLY A 79 10.28 -10.29 7.50
CA GLY A 79 10.71 -11.66 7.23
C GLY A 79 11.67 -11.76 6.06
N GLY A 80 12.29 -12.91 5.93
CA GLY A 80 13.14 -13.26 4.81
C GLY A 80 12.35 -13.39 3.50
N SER A 81 13.03 -13.22 2.38
CA SER A 81 12.42 -13.31 1.06
C SER A 81 13.33 -14.01 0.02
N ALA A 82 14.53 -14.43 0.41
CA ALA A 82 15.50 -15.03 -0.49
C ALA A 82 15.39 -16.56 -0.59
N HIS A 83 14.73 -17.21 0.38
CA HIS A 83 14.59 -18.68 0.45
C HIS A 83 15.92 -19.42 0.24
N GLY A 84 17.02 -18.90 0.85
CA GLY A 84 18.35 -19.47 0.74
C GLY A 84 19.09 -19.24 -0.58
N GLU A 85 18.50 -18.56 -1.55
CA GLU A 85 19.07 -18.39 -2.90
C GLU A 85 20.27 -17.42 -2.96
N LEU A 86 20.47 -16.59 -1.94
CA LEU A 86 21.57 -15.62 -1.87
C LEU A 86 22.87 -16.17 -1.22
N GLY A 87 22.83 -17.44 -0.79
CA GLY A 87 23.94 -18.08 -0.11
C GLY A 87 24.04 -17.78 1.39
N PRO A 88 25.05 -18.34 2.08
CA PRO A 88 25.14 -18.27 3.53
C PRO A 88 25.20 -16.84 4.07
N GLY A 89 24.40 -16.56 5.11
CA GLY A 89 24.39 -15.29 5.84
C GLY A 89 23.76 -14.13 5.10
N LYS A 90 23.07 -14.38 3.97
CA LYS A 90 22.33 -13.36 3.22
C LYS A 90 20.90 -13.82 3.01
N ASP A 91 19.98 -12.94 3.37
CA ASP A 91 18.56 -13.24 3.27
C ASP A 91 17.82 -11.95 2.96
N LEU A 92 17.44 -11.68 1.78
CA LEU A 92 16.70 -10.47 1.36
C LEU A 92 15.61 -10.09 2.40
N GLY A 93 16.07 -9.67 3.59
CA GLY A 93 15.24 -9.29 4.72
C GLY A 93 14.32 -8.16 4.31
N THR A 94 13.01 -8.41 4.35
CA THR A 94 12.01 -7.43 3.91
C THR A 94 11.21 -6.97 5.10
N THR A 95 11.30 -5.68 5.42
CA THR A 95 10.50 -5.04 6.46
C THR A 95 9.61 -3.97 5.84
N ILE A 96 8.32 -4.03 6.12
CA ILE A 96 7.34 -3.02 5.71
C ILE A 96 6.68 -2.47 6.97
N VAL A 97 6.56 -1.15 7.05
CA VAL A 97 5.77 -0.48 8.08
C VAL A 97 4.81 0.51 7.44
N ASP A 98 3.63 0.65 8.01
CA ASP A 98 2.69 1.69 7.60
C ASP A 98 1.99 2.35 8.79
N PHE A 99 1.54 3.58 8.54
CA PHE A 99 0.60 4.30 9.37
C PHE A 99 -0.58 4.73 8.50
N HIS A 100 -1.79 4.56 9.01
CA HIS A 100 -3.01 4.87 8.28
C HIS A 100 -4.09 5.41 9.20
N GLY A 101 -5.02 6.14 8.60
CA GLY A 101 -6.17 6.66 9.32
C GLY A 101 -7.27 7.14 8.40
N GLN A 102 -8.46 7.20 8.98
CA GLN A 102 -9.66 7.73 8.34
C GLN A 102 -10.51 8.46 9.37
N ALA A 103 -11.09 9.57 8.94
CA ALA A 103 -12.11 10.29 9.69
C ALA A 103 -13.30 10.62 8.78
N GLN A 104 -14.44 10.02 9.06
CA GLN A 104 -15.72 10.31 8.40
C GLN A 104 -16.67 10.88 9.44
N VAL A 105 -16.68 12.21 9.57
CA VAL A 105 -17.42 12.92 10.61
C VAL A 105 -18.08 14.15 10.03
N ARG A 106 -19.37 14.34 10.30
CA ARG A 106 -20.14 15.53 9.91
C ARG A 106 -20.00 15.91 8.44
N GLY A 107 -19.98 14.91 7.55
CA GLY A 107 -19.83 15.08 6.10
C GLY A 107 -18.39 15.11 5.61
N PHE A 108 -17.40 15.34 6.44
CA PHE A 108 -15.99 15.24 6.07
C PHE A 108 -15.59 13.77 5.89
N ASP A 109 -14.80 13.50 4.84
CA ASP A 109 -14.13 12.21 4.60
C ASP A 109 -12.63 12.50 4.37
N ILE A 110 -11.83 12.24 5.41
CA ILE A 110 -10.39 12.44 5.41
C ILE A 110 -9.74 11.08 5.52
N ARG A 111 -8.81 10.75 4.63
CA ARG A 111 -8.08 9.48 4.64
C ARG A 111 -6.60 9.73 4.39
N GLY A 112 -5.77 8.97 5.07
CA GLY A 112 -4.33 9.02 4.88
C GLY A 112 -3.68 7.66 5.10
N LEU A 113 -2.60 7.43 4.38
CA LEU A 113 -1.70 6.30 4.57
C LEU A 113 -0.29 6.72 4.18
N TRP A 114 0.68 6.34 4.99
CA TRP A 114 2.08 6.37 4.64
C TRP A 114 2.69 4.99 4.88
N ALA A 115 3.54 4.54 3.96
CA ALA A 115 4.20 3.24 4.04
C ALA A 115 5.67 3.35 3.64
N ASN A 116 6.49 2.56 4.30
CA ASN A 116 7.90 2.39 4.02
C ASN A 116 8.23 0.91 3.94
N ALA A 117 9.08 0.53 2.98
CA ALA A 117 9.67 -0.80 2.90
C ALA A 117 11.19 -0.69 2.84
N THR A 118 11.87 -1.50 3.65
CA THR A 118 13.34 -1.66 3.63
C THR A 118 13.70 -3.09 3.27
N LEU A 119 14.78 -3.24 2.52
CA LEU A 119 15.27 -4.52 2.07
C LEU A 119 16.75 -4.63 2.42
N ASP A 120 17.08 -5.59 3.26
CA ASP A 120 18.46 -5.93 3.57
C ASP A 120 19.06 -6.74 2.41
N ASP A 121 20.36 -6.72 2.25
CA ASP A 121 21.07 -7.44 1.19
C ASP A 121 20.61 -7.16 -0.25
N ALA A 122 19.93 -6.03 -0.52
CA ALA A 122 19.47 -5.66 -1.86
C ALA A 122 20.61 -5.59 -2.90
N ALA A 123 21.83 -5.19 -2.48
CA ALA A 123 23.01 -5.22 -3.35
C ALA A 123 23.36 -6.64 -3.80
N ALA A 124 23.40 -7.60 -2.86
CA ALA A 124 23.70 -9.00 -3.14
C ALA A 124 22.60 -9.62 -4.03
N PHE A 125 21.34 -9.30 -3.76
CA PHE A 125 20.23 -9.71 -4.59
C PHE A 125 20.34 -9.18 -6.02
N ASN A 126 20.70 -7.92 -6.20
CA ASN A 126 20.88 -7.31 -7.53
C ASN A 126 22.00 -7.99 -8.31
N VAL A 127 23.12 -8.36 -7.66
CA VAL A 127 24.18 -9.15 -8.29
C VAL A 127 23.67 -10.53 -8.69
N HIS A 128 22.98 -11.23 -7.79
CA HIS A 128 22.40 -12.57 -8.07
C HIS A 128 21.44 -12.54 -9.27
N LYS A 129 20.62 -11.49 -9.40
CA LYS A 129 19.69 -11.31 -10.52
C LYS A 129 20.33 -10.75 -11.79
N GLY A 130 21.59 -10.34 -11.77
CA GLY A 130 22.24 -9.64 -12.87
C GLY A 130 21.67 -8.26 -13.17
N TYR A 131 21.07 -7.60 -12.18
CA TYR A 131 20.56 -6.24 -12.34
C TYR A 131 21.70 -5.23 -12.36
N THR A 132 21.58 -4.21 -13.19
CA THR A 132 22.58 -3.15 -13.36
C THR A 132 21.91 -1.77 -13.40
N GLY A 133 22.65 -0.74 -12.99
CA GLY A 133 22.20 0.65 -13.06
C GLY A 133 20.85 0.86 -12.38
N SER A 134 19.88 1.38 -13.11
CA SER A 134 18.55 1.72 -12.60
C SER A 134 17.52 0.56 -12.65
N SER A 135 17.91 -0.62 -13.15
CA SER A 135 17.04 -1.80 -13.12
C SER A 135 17.03 -2.50 -11.75
N GLY A 136 17.98 -2.14 -10.87
CA GLY A 136 18.16 -2.74 -9.56
C GLY A 136 16.99 -2.56 -8.61
N LEU A 137 16.86 -3.52 -7.70
CA LEU A 137 16.00 -3.44 -6.53
C LEU A 137 16.58 -2.44 -5.54
N ALA A 138 15.74 -1.60 -4.96
CA ALA A 138 16.15 -0.61 -3.96
C ALA A 138 16.32 -1.22 -2.57
N GLU A 139 17.13 -0.56 -1.72
CA GLU A 139 17.18 -0.82 -0.28
C GLU A 139 15.97 -0.22 0.45
N LYS A 140 15.39 0.87 -0.10
CA LYS A 140 14.25 1.55 0.52
C LYS A 140 13.25 1.98 -0.54
N MET A 141 11.99 1.76 -0.23
CA MET A 141 10.81 2.24 -0.95
C MET A 141 9.91 2.99 0.01
N GLU A 142 9.29 4.08 -0.44
CA GLU A 142 8.36 4.84 0.41
C GLU A 142 7.24 5.47 -0.40
N GLY A 143 6.16 5.78 0.28
CA GLY A 143 5.05 6.49 -0.34
C GLY A 143 3.85 6.58 0.58
N GLY A 144 2.92 7.41 0.15
CA GLY A 144 1.70 7.63 0.92
C GLY A 144 0.69 8.44 0.13
N TYR A 145 -0.45 8.65 0.74
CA TYR A 145 -1.47 9.53 0.22
C TYR A 145 -2.24 10.22 1.33
N ILE A 146 -2.83 11.35 0.99
CA ILE A 146 -3.86 12.01 1.77
C ILE A 146 -5.02 12.40 0.86
N MET A 147 -6.24 12.20 1.33
CA MET A 147 -7.48 12.53 0.62
C MET A 147 -8.37 13.37 1.52
N PHE A 148 -9.00 14.38 0.95
CA PHE A 148 -10.00 15.22 1.58
C PHE A 148 -11.25 15.24 0.72
N GLY A 149 -12.38 14.87 1.30
CA GLY A 149 -13.70 14.92 0.70
C GLY A 149 -14.71 15.55 1.65
N TYR A 150 -15.80 16.07 1.09
CA TYR A 150 -16.92 16.57 1.87
C TYR A 150 -18.24 16.21 1.19
N ASN A 151 -19.13 15.52 1.92
CA ASN A 151 -20.47 15.22 1.43
C ASN A 151 -21.35 16.48 1.49
N LEU A 152 -21.62 17.08 0.32
CA LEU A 152 -22.41 18.30 0.18
C LEU A 152 -23.86 18.11 0.62
N LEU A 153 -24.36 16.87 0.65
CA LEU A 153 -25.73 16.55 1.07
C LEU A 153 -25.83 16.15 2.55
N SER A 154 -24.71 16.20 3.30
CA SER A 154 -24.65 15.73 4.70
C SER A 154 -25.57 16.49 5.68
N GLN A 155 -26.01 17.69 5.33
CA GLN A 155 -26.87 18.53 6.17
C GLN A 155 -28.35 18.48 5.74
N THR A 156 -28.65 17.96 4.56
CA THR A 156 -29.99 18.02 3.94
C THR A 156 -30.59 16.67 3.64
N ALA A 157 -29.75 15.63 3.48
CA ALA A 157 -30.22 14.28 3.23
C ALA A 157 -30.53 13.55 4.53
N ASP A 158 -31.56 12.74 4.51
CA ASP A 158 -31.87 11.80 5.61
C ASP A 158 -30.74 10.78 5.81
N ILE A 159 -30.71 10.16 6.99
CA ILE A 159 -29.78 9.07 7.28
C ILE A 159 -30.00 7.92 6.28
N GLY A 160 -28.94 7.57 5.52
CA GLY A 160 -29.04 6.58 4.45
C GLY A 160 -29.60 7.13 3.13
N GLY A 161 -29.84 8.42 3.03
CA GLY A 161 -30.20 9.11 1.80
C GLY A 161 -29.01 9.28 0.84
N PRO A 162 -29.20 10.01 -0.27
CA PRO A 162 -28.16 10.23 -1.28
C PRO A 162 -26.97 10.99 -0.69
N ALA A 163 -25.77 10.71 -1.20
CA ALA A 163 -24.56 11.42 -0.84
C ALA A 163 -23.80 11.86 -2.10
N PHE A 164 -23.31 13.09 -2.12
CA PHE A 164 -22.45 13.63 -3.17
C PHE A 164 -21.19 14.20 -2.55
N THR A 165 -20.05 13.53 -2.76
CA THR A 165 -18.80 13.81 -2.09
C THR A 165 -17.72 14.16 -3.12
N PRO A 166 -17.55 15.43 -3.50
CA PRO A 166 -16.34 15.87 -4.17
C PRO A 166 -15.11 15.65 -3.28
N TYR A 167 -13.98 15.32 -3.88
CA TYR A 167 -12.72 15.10 -3.16
C TYR A 167 -11.50 15.52 -3.96
N ILE A 168 -10.43 15.77 -3.21
CA ILE A 168 -9.07 15.91 -3.73
C ILE A 168 -8.18 14.87 -3.04
N LYS A 169 -7.22 14.31 -3.79
CA LYS A 169 -6.26 13.34 -3.27
C LYS A 169 -4.87 13.66 -3.78
N PHE A 170 -3.89 13.63 -2.89
CA PHE A 170 -2.46 13.75 -3.19
C PHE A 170 -1.80 12.43 -2.83
N GLU A 171 -0.98 11.92 -3.75
CA GLU A 171 -0.34 10.63 -3.63
C GLU A 171 1.10 10.73 -4.12
N GLN A 172 2.04 10.13 -3.39
CA GLN A 172 3.44 10.02 -3.80
C GLN A 172 3.91 8.59 -3.57
N VAL A 173 4.68 8.05 -4.49
CA VAL A 173 5.35 6.75 -4.35
C VAL A 173 6.71 6.80 -5.02
N ASP A 174 7.76 6.44 -4.28
CA ASP A 174 9.08 6.15 -4.83
C ASP A 174 9.45 4.69 -4.54
N THR A 175 9.62 3.90 -5.59
CA THR A 175 10.05 2.50 -5.48
C THR A 175 11.57 2.35 -5.51
N GLN A 176 12.32 3.46 -5.60
CA GLN A 176 13.77 3.50 -5.51
C GLN A 176 14.25 4.69 -4.66
N ALA A 177 13.60 4.92 -3.50
CA ALA A 177 13.92 6.03 -2.61
C ALA A 177 15.38 5.99 -2.09
N LYS A 178 15.96 4.78 -1.93
CA LYS A 178 17.39 4.57 -1.67
C LYS A 178 17.88 3.36 -2.43
N MET A 179 18.91 3.54 -3.23
CA MET A 179 19.56 2.46 -3.98
C MET A 179 20.80 1.94 -3.24
N PRO A 180 21.14 0.65 -3.40
CA PRO A 180 22.43 0.12 -2.95
C PRO A 180 23.61 0.82 -3.63
N THR A 181 24.77 0.83 -2.98
CA THR A 181 26.01 1.35 -3.56
C THR A 181 26.31 0.66 -4.90
N GLY A 182 26.65 1.45 -5.91
CA GLY A 182 26.93 0.98 -7.27
C GLY A 182 25.70 0.90 -8.19
N TYR A 183 24.51 1.24 -7.68
CA TYR A 183 23.29 1.31 -8.47
C TYR A 183 22.74 2.74 -8.52
N SER A 184 22.06 3.08 -9.60
CA SER A 184 21.45 4.38 -9.81
C SER A 184 19.92 4.29 -9.72
N ARG A 185 19.27 5.39 -9.36
CA ARG A 185 17.81 5.51 -9.34
C ARG A 185 17.28 5.80 -10.75
N SER A 186 16.16 5.22 -11.10
CA SER A 186 15.41 5.63 -12.30
C SER A 186 14.57 6.87 -12.01
N LEU A 187 14.61 7.86 -12.90
CA LEU A 187 13.79 9.08 -12.80
C LEU A 187 12.28 8.82 -12.92
N SER A 188 11.86 7.61 -13.33
CA SER A 188 10.46 7.23 -13.47
C SER A 188 9.86 6.59 -12.20
N THR A 189 10.64 6.37 -11.14
CA THR A 189 10.17 5.66 -9.94
C THR A 189 9.49 6.55 -8.90
N LEU A 190 9.90 7.82 -8.82
CA LEU A 190 9.21 8.81 -7.99
C LEU A 190 8.01 9.37 -8.77
N ASN A 191 6.83 8.90 -8.42
CA ASN A 191 5.58 9.33 -9.03
C ASN A 191 4.74 10.14 -8.05
N ASN A 192 4.18 11.25 -8.52
CA ASN A 192 3.26 12.10 -7.79
C ASN A 192 1.93 12.14 -8.53
N TRP A 193 0.84 11.79 -7.86
CA TRP A 193 -0.51 11.89 -8.40
C TRP A 193 -1.30 12.96 -7.67
N ARG A 194 -2.04 13.75 -8.44
CA ARG A 194 -3.05 14.69 -7.95
C ARG A 194 -4.37 14.28 -8.57
N THR A 195 -5.32 13.90 -7.75
CA THR A 195 -6.64 13.46 -8.20
C THR A 195 -7.69 14.44 -7.73
N ILE A 196 -8.59 14.81 -8.62
CA ILE A 196 -9.82 15.51 -8.29
C ILE A 196 -10.98 14.69 -8.83
N GLY A 197 -12.02 14.53 -8.02
CA GLY A 197 -13.17 13.72 -8.42
C GLY A 197 -14.35 13.87 -7.47
N PHE A 198 -15.34 13.03 -7.69
CA PHE A 198 -16.47 12.89 -6.79
C PHE A 198 -16.98 11.45 -6.70
N ASP A 199 -17.54 11.13 -5.57
CA ASP A 199 -18.35 9.94 -5.33
C ASP A 199 -19.81 10.38 -5.23
N PHE A 200 -20.69 9.80 -6.04
CA PHE A 200 -22.13 9.97 -5.94
C PHE A 200 -22.77 8.66 -5.54
N LYS A 201 -23.47 8.66 -4.41
CA LYS A 201 -24.27 7.54 -3.92
C LYS A 201 -25.74 7.93 -4.00
N PRO A 202 -26.48 7.49 -5.03
CA PRO A 202 -27.93 7.72 -5.10
C PRO A 202 -28.68 6.98 -3.98
N ILE A 203 -28.19 5.82 -3.59
CA ILE A 203 -28.60 5.01 -2.45
C ILE A 203 -27.35 4.43 -1.77
N PRO A 204 -27.42 3.98 -0.50
CA PRO A 204 -26.25 3.53 0.26
C PRO A 204 -25.41 2.45 -0.43
N ASN A 205 -26.05 1.55 -1.16
CA ASN A 205 -25.42 0.38 -1.78
C ASN A 205 -24.88 0.62 -3.19
N VAL A 206 -25.11 1.80 -3.77
CA VAL A 206 -24.63 2.15 -5.12
C VAL A 206 -23.69 3.35 -5.04
N VAL A 207 -22.54 3.26 -5.69
CA VAL A 207 -21.63 4.40 -5.85
C VAL A 207 -21.23 4.56 -7.31
N ILE A 208 -21.34 5.78 -7.80
CA ILE A 208 -20.78 6.24 -9.06
C ILE A 208 -19.57 7.11 -8.70
N LYS A 209 -18.41 6.73 -9.18
CA LYS A 209 -17.17 7.48 -8.98
C LYS A 209 -16.65 8.02 -10.29
N VAL A 210 -16.30 9.30 -10.31
CA VAL A 210 -15.68 9.96 -11.46
C VAL A 210 -14.47 10.73 -10.96
N ASP A 211 -13.31 10.52 -11.57
CA ASP A 211 -12.12 11.29 -11.23
C ASP A 211 -11.18 11.51 -12.42
N TYR A 212 -10.41 12.58 -12.32
CA TYR A 212 -9.26 12.86 -13.17
C TYR A 212 -8.02 12.84 -12.31
N MET A 213 -7.04 12.05 -12.72
CA MET A 213 -5.77 11.85 -12.05
C MET A 213 -4.62 12.34 -12.93
N LYS A 214 -3.92 13.37 -12.49
CA LYS A 214 -2.68 13.84 -13.10
C LYS A 214 -1.48 13.15 -12.46
N ASN A 215 -0.65 12.52 -13.30
CA ASN A 215 0.59 11.88 -12.86
C ASN A 215 1.81 12.66 -13.35
N THR A 216 2.74 12.95 -12.46
CA THR A 216 4.04 13.55 -12.77
C THR A 216 5.16 12.75 -12.16
N ASN A 217 6.28 12.61 -12.87
CA ASN A 217 7.53 12.06 -12.38
C ASN A 217 8.72 12.83 -13.00
N GLU A 218 9.93 12.60 -12.49
CA GLU A 218 11.14 13.28 -12.93
C GLU A 218 11.52 12.94 -14.38
N ALA A 219 11.08 11.79 -14.91
CA ALA A 219 11.30 11.39 -16.30
C ALA A 219 10.30 12.02 -17.29
N ASN A 220 9.35 12.82 -16.82
CA ASN A 220 8.23 13.35 -17.61
C ASN A 220 7.44 12.27 -18.39
N SER A 221 7.39 11.06 -17.84
CA SER A 221 6.70 9.90 -18.43
C SER A 221 5.40 9.53 -17.69
N GLY A 222 4.90 10.41 -16.83
CA GLY A 222 3.63 10.26 -16.15
C GLY A 222 2.46 10.24 -17.13
N LEU A 223 1.48 9.38 -16.89
CA LEU A 223 0.27 9.28 -17.70
C LEU A 223 -0.92 9.77 -16.88
N ASP A 224 -1.63 10.76 -17.42
CA ASP A 224 -2.88 11.24 -16.86
C ASP A 224 -4.00 10.24 -17.16
N GLN A 225 -4.99 10.16 -16.25
CA GLN A 225 -6.09 9.21 -16.39
C GLN A 225 -7.42 9.88 -16.04
N PHE A 226 -8.44 9.56 -16.83
CA PHE A 226 -9.83 9.82 -16.48
C PHE A 226 -10.49 8.50 -16.15
N ASN A 227 -11.14 8.42 -14.99
CA ASN A 227 -11.72 7.20 -14.49
C ASN A 227 -13.22 7.39 -14.23
N VAL A 228 -13.99 6.38 -14.61
CA VAL A 228 -15.40 6.22 -14.22
C VAL A 228 -15.56 4.81 -13.66
N ALA A 229 -16.17 4.70 -12.49
CA ALA A 229 -16.46 3.43 -11.87
C ALA A 229 -17.89 3.39 -11.31
N LEU A 230 -18.51 2.24 -11.40
CA LEU A 230 -19.78 1.91 -10.75
C LEU A 230 -19.51 0.79 -9.74
N GLY A 231 -19.90 1.01 -8.50
CA GLY A 231 -19.85 0.02 -7.44
C GLY A 231 -21.26 -0.30 -6.90
N TYR A 232 -21.50 -1.56 -6.62
CA TYR A 232 -22.72 -2.03 -5.97
C TYR A 232 -22.34 -2.97 -4.82
N GLY A 233 -22.94 -2.74 -3.65
CA GLY A 233 -22.84 -3.60 -2.48
C GLY A 233 -24.16 -4.33 -2.23
N PHE A 234 -24.12 -5.62 -1.99
CA PHE A 234 -25.28 -6.48 -1.67
C PHE A 234 -25.10 -7.11 -0.30
#